data_fbc96de201d95f4da693320edb679991
#
_entry.id   fbc96de201d95f4da693320edb679991
#
_cell.length_a   1.000
_cell.length_b   1.000
_cell.length_c   1.000
_cell.angle_alpha   90.00
_cell.angle_beta   90.00
_cell.angle_gamma   90.00
#
_symmetry.space_group_name_H-M   'P 1'
#
loop_
_entity.id
_entity.type
_entity.pdbx_description
1 polymer ?
#
loop_
_entity_poly.entity_id
_entity_poly.type
_entity_poly.pdbx_seq_one_letter_code
_entity_poly.pdbx_strand_id
1 'polypeptide(L)'
;MTVPSASYAAAMPMPTESPRVELACPAKVNLALAVGPPEADGFHPIASWMIAVDLTDRLVLEALPSGPARFDLAFAADAPRPETVDWPQEKDLAWRAYQAVARRVGRDLPTAVGLSKRIPTGAGLG
;
A
#
# COMPACT_ATOMS: atom_id res chain seq x y z
N MET A 1 -46.87 17.40 -31.25
CA MET A 1 -45.40 17.40 -31.39
C MET A 1 -44.84 16.55 -30.25
N THR A 2 -44.61 15.27 -30.50
CA THR A 2 -44.23 14.27 -29.47
C THR A 2 -42.71 14.09 -29.54
N VAL A 3 -42.03 14.38 -28.43
CA VAL A 3 -40.57 14.20 -28.30
C VAL A 3 -40.30 12.69 -28.04
N PRO A 4 -39.46 11.99 -28.79
CA PRO A 4 -39.12 10.61 -28.48
C PRO A 4 -38.21 10.55 -27.28
N SER A 5 -38.64 9.79 -26.26
CA SER A 5 -37.85 9.39 -25.12
C SER A 5 -36.71 8.49 -25.60
N ALA A 6 -35.50 9.02 -25.63
CA ALA A 6 -34.29 8.23 -25.89
C ALA A 6 -33.94 7.46 -24.63
N SER A 7 -34.30 6.19 -24.60
CA SER A 7 -33.78 5.22 -23.64
C SER A 7 -32.29 4.92 -23.98
N TYR A 8 -31.38 5.69 -23.41
CA TYR A 8 -29.95 5.44 -23.53
C TYR A 8 -29.45 4.74 -22.25
N ALA A 9 -29.87 3.51 -22.09
CA ALA A 9 -29.29 2.61 -21.10
C ALA A 9 -28.64 1.43 -21.83
N ALA A 10 -27.60 1.73 -22.62
CA ALA A 10 -26.67 0.69 -23.01
C ALA A 10 -25.86 0.35 -21.75
N ALA A 11 -26.18 -0.77 -21.10
CA ALA A 11 -25.38 -1.32 -20.03
C ALA A 11 -23.98 -1.56 -20.58
N MET A 12 -23.03 -0.74 -20.13
CA MET A 12 -21.61 -1.02 -20.39
C MET A 12 -21.30 -2.39 -19.79
N PRO A 13 -20.64 -3.28 -20.54
CA PRO A 13 -20.25 -4.57 -19.99
C PRO A 13 -19.37 -4.30 -18.76
N MET A 14 -19.81 -4.79 -17.61
CA MET A 14 -18.99 -4.74 -16.38
C MET A 14 -17.71 -5.53 -16.65
N PRO A 15 -16.54 -4.98 -16.29
CA PRO A 15 -15.30 -5.73 -16.44
C PRO A 15 -15.43 -7.08 -15.71
N THR A 16 -15.12 -8.16 -16.40
CA THR A 16 -15.20 -9.53 -15.86
C THR A 16 -14.08 -9.83 -14.84
N GLU A 17 -13.09 -8.95 -14.76
CA GLU A 17 -11.99 -9.05 -13.79
C GLU A 17 -12.17 -8.04 -12.66
N SER A 18 -11.87 -8.47 -11.44
CA SER A 18 -11.86 -7.57 -10.28
C SER A 18 -10.81 -6.47 -10.47
N PRO A 19 -11.13 -5.20 -10.17
CA PRO A 19 -10.16 -4.12 -10.23
C PRO A 19 -8.92 -4.47 -9.39
N ARG A 20 -7.75 -4.42 -10.05
CA ARG A 20 -6.46 -4.75 -9.44
C ARG A 20 -5.45 -3.66 -9.74
N VAL A 21 -4.70 -3.29 -8.70
CA VAL A 21 -3.59 -2.33 -8.78
C VAL A 21 -2.33 -3.00 -8.25
N GLU A 22 -1.24 -2.81 -8.94
CA GLU A 22 0.07 -3.27 -8.54
C GLU A 22 1.03 -2.10 -8.47
N LEU A 23 1.77 -1.99 -7.37
CA LEU A 23 2.71 -0.92 -7.09
C LEU A 23 4.09 -1.47 -6.76
N ALA A 24 5.11 -0.88 -7.36
CA ALA A 24 6.49 -1.03 -6.92
C ALA A 24 6.76 0.01 -5.82
N CYS A 25 7.17 -0.45 -4.65
CA CYS A 25 7.45 0.37 -3.49
C CYS A 25 8.96 0.42 -3.26
N PRO A 26 9.68 1.41 -3.80
CA PRO A 26 11.13 1.45 -3.76
C PRO A 26 11.65 1.72 -2.35
N ALA A 27 12.79 1.12 -2.03
CA ALA A 27 13.61 1.53 -0.92
C ALA A 27 14.18 2.94 -1.14
N LYS A 28 14.58 3.60 -0.06
CA LYS A 28 15.21 4.92 -0.09
C LYS A 28 16.56 4.90 0.59
N VAL A 29 17.43 5.78 0.18
CA VAL A 29 18.70 6.09 0.85
C VAL A 29 18.76 7.58 1.14
N ASN A 30 19.14 7.94 2.35
CA ASN A 30 19.41 9.32 2.72
C ASN A 30 20.84 9.66 2.31
N LEU A 31 21.02 10.55 1.33
CA LEU A 31 22.31 11.07 0.91
C LEU A 31 22.84 12.10 1.94
N ALA A 32 21.93 12.82 2.56
CA ALA A 32 22.21 13.73 3.67
C ALA A 32 21.05 13.70 4.65
N LEU A 33 21.35 13.80 5.94
CA LEU A 33 20.36 13.86 7.01
C LEU A 33 20.88 14.79 8.11
N ALA A 34 20.12 15.83 8.40
CA ALA A 34 20.31 16.67 9.56
C ALA A 34 19.14 16.46 10.54
N VAL A 35 19.45 16.30 11.81
CA VAL A 35 18.50 16.10 12.89
C VAL A 35 18.63 17.27 13.85
N GLY A 36 17.55 18.01 14.08
CA GLY A 36 17.50 19.11 15.03
C GLY A 36 17.31 18.63 16.48
N PRO A 37 17.34 19.54 17.45
CA PRO A 37 17.02 19.22 18.83
C PRO A 37 15.56 18.77 18.97
N PRO A 38 15.21 18.03 20.05
CA PRO A 38 13.83 17.61 20.26
C PRO A 38 12.92 18.82 20.51
N GLU A 39 11.72 18.76 19.93
CA GLU A 39 10.66 19.73 20.17
C GLU A 39 9.81 19.34 21.38
N ALA A 40 8.85 20.20 21.76
CA ALA A 40 8.02 20.01 22.94
C ALA A 40 7.12 18.76 22.87
N ASP A 41 6.84 18.25 21.68
CA ASP A 41 6.09 17.02 21.41
C ASP A 41 6.97 15.75 21.44
N GLY A 42 8.27 15.89 21.66
CA GLY A 42 9.25 14.81 21.71
C GLY A 42 9.77 14.36 20.35
N PHE A 43 9.34 14.99 19.24
CA PHE A 43 9.88 14.71 17.92
C PHE A 43 11.08 15.61 17.61
N HIS A 44 11.89 15.16 16.67
CA HIS A 44 13.03 15.91 16.15
C HIS A 44 12.70 16.43 14.74
N PRO A 45 12.88 17.73 14.48
CA PRO A 45 12.82 18.21 13.11
C PRO A 45 13.96 17.60 12.30
N ILE A 46 13.67 17.14 11.10
CA ILE A 46 14.66 16.56 10.20
C ILE A 46 14.66 17.30 8.86
N ALA A 47 15.86 17.45 8.30
CA ALA A 47 16.06 17.83 6.91
C ALA A 47 16.85 16.70 6.24
N SER A 48 16.31 16.17 5.15
CA SER A 48 16.92 15.03 4.49
C SER A 48 16.89 15.17 2.98
N TRP A 49 17.98 14.76 2.35
CA TRP A 49 18.04 14.55 0.92
C TRP A 49 18.03 13.04 0.66
N MET A 50 16.93 12.54 0.08
CA MET A 50 16.71 11.12 -0.17
C MET A 50 16.64 10.82 -1.66
N ILE A 51 17.08 9.62 -2.03
CA ILE A 51 16.85 9.03 -3.34
C ILE A 51 16.16 7.68 -3.20
N ALA A 52 15.30 7.35 -4.15
CA ALA A 52 14.79 5.99 -4.33
C ALA A 52 15.87 5.13 -4.99
N VAL A 53 15.94 3.87 -4.59
CA VAL A 53 16.87 2.89 -5.16
C VAL A 53 16.10 1.72 -5.77
N ASP A 54 16.77 0.93 -6.61
CA ASP A 54 16.19 -0.19 -7.37
C ASP A 54 16.05 -1.49 -6.53
N LEU A 55 15.74 -1.33 -5.25
CA LEU A 55 15.30 -2.41 -4.39
C LEU A 55 13.86 -2.13 -3.99
N THR A 56 12.91 -2.94 -4.45
CA THR A 56 11.49 -2.64 -4.33
C THR A 56 10.72 -3.78 -3.68
N ASP A 57 9.83 -3.45 -2.75
CA ASP A 57 8.72 -4.30 -2.36
C ASP A 57 7.61 -4.20 -3.43
N ARG A 58 6.80 -5.23 -3.56
CA ARG A 58 5.66 -5.27 -4.48
C ARG A 58 4.37 -5.34 -3.69
N LEU A 59 3.53 -4.33 -3.87
CA LEU A 59 2.20 -4.25 -3.27
C LEU A 59 1.13 -4.51 -4.33
N VAL A 60 0.21 -5.42 -4.03
CA VAL A 60 -0.95 -5.72 -4.87
C VAL A 60 -2.21 -5.45 -4.08
N LEU A 61 -3.11 -4.68 -4.66
CA LEU A 61 -4.45 -4.43 -4.14
C LEU A 61 -5.45 -4.99 -5.14
N GLU A 62 -6.32 -5.87 -4.70
CA GLU A 62 -7.38 -6.45 -5.53
C GLU A 62 -8.73 -6.29 -4.85
N ALA A 63 -9.70 -5.70 -5.56
CA ALA A 63 -11.05 -5.59 -5.04
C ALA A 63 -11.71 -6.96 -4.95
N LEU A 64 -12.28 -7.27 -3.80
CA LEU A 64 -13.07 -8.49 -3.61
C LEU A 64 -14.55 -8.17 -3.88
N PRO A 65 -15.32 -9.15 -4.39
CA PRO A 65 -16.76 -8.95 -4.65
C PRO A 65 -17.53 -8.70 -3.35
N SER A 66 -17.09 -9.28 -2.23
CA SER A 66 -17.70 -9.10 -0.90
C SER A 66 -16.80 -9.69 0.19
N GLY A 67 -17.19 -9.51 1.44
CA GLY A 67 -16.52 -10.08 2.61
C GLY A 67 -15.45 -9.16 3.21
N PRO A 68 -14.75 -9.64 4.25
CA PRO A 68 -13.70 -8.87 4.90
C PRO A 68 -12.47 -8.71 4.01
N ALA A 69 -11.71 -7.65 4.25
CA ALA A 69 -10.39 -7.52 3.64
C ALA A 69 -9.44 -8.61 4.13
N ARG A 70 -8.50 -8.99 3.27
CA ARG A 70 -7.45 -9.97 3.55
C ARG A 70 -6.08 -9.32 3.39
N PHE A 71 -5.12 -9.80 4.15
CA PHE A 71 -3.73 -9.36 4.08
C PHE A 71 -2.80 -10.56 3.99
N ASP A 72 -2.02 -10.61 2.94
CA ASP A 72 -1.02 -11.63 2.69
C ASP A 72 0.36 -10.96 2.61
N LEU A 73 1.29 -11.42 3.45
CA LEU A 73 2.64 -10.87 3.54
C LEU A 73 3.67 -11.99 3.53
N ALA A 74 4.61 -11.91 2.61
CA ALA A 74 5.74 -12.82 2.56
C ALA A 74 6.99 -12.11 1.99
N PHE A 75 8.16 -12.64 2.32
CA PHE A 75 9.37 -12.28 1.57
C PHE A 75 9.39 -13.00 0.24
N ALA A 76 9.78 -12.29 -0.82
CA ALA A 76 10.02 -12.88 -2.13
C ALA A 76 11.18 -13.88 -2.05
N ALA A 77 11.09 -14.97 -2.81
CA ALA A 77 12.14 -16.00 -2.82
C ALA A 77 13.50 -15.47 -3.32
N ASP A 78 13.49 -14.43 -4.13
CA ASP A 78 14.66 -13.76 -4.68
C ASP A 78 15.03 -12.47 -3.90
N ALA A 79 14.48 -12.28 -2.70
CA ALA A 79 14.87 -11.17 -1.85
C ALA A 79 16.36 -11.28 -1.48
N PRO A 80 17.11 -10.17 -1.44
CA PRO A 80 18.53 -10.22 -1.06
C PRO A 80 18.78 -10.82 0.32
N ARG A 81 17.82 -10.66 1.23
CA ARG A 81 17.83 -11.22 2.57
C ARG A 81 16.41 -11.61 2.95
N PRO A 82 15.95 -12.81 2.58
CA PRO A 82 14.64 -13.30 2.99
C PRO A 82 14.61 -13.48 4.51
N GLU A 83 13.54 -13.01 5.14
CA GLU A 83 13.32 -13.10 6.59
C GLU A 83 11.98 -13.78 6.87
N THR A 84 11.84 -14.33 8.07
CA THR A 84 10.52 -14.78 8.54
C THR A 84 9.73 -13.58 9.02
N VAL A 85 8.46 -13.50 8.60
CA VAL A 85 7.55 -12.49 9.13
C VAL A 85 7.14 -12.90 10.55
N ASP A 86 7.60 -12.17 11.55
CA ASP A 86 7.40 -12.46 12.98
C ASP A 86 6.60 -11.38 13.74
N TRP A 87 6.05 -10.41 13.00
CA TRP A 87 5.20 -9.37 13.58
C TRP A 87 3.71 -9.58 13.23
N PRO A 88 2.81 -9.20 14.15
CA PRO A 88 1.38 -9.30 13.90
C PRO A 88 0.93 -8.33 12.80
N GLN A 89 -0.07 -8.75 12.03
CA GLN A 89 -0.64 -8.00 10.91
C GLN A 89 -0.98 -6.54 11.27
N GLU A 90 -1.47 -6.30 12.47
CA GLU A 90 -1.90 -4.97 12.95
C GLU A 90 -0.73 -3.99 13.11
N LYS A 91 0.49 -4.50 13.17
CA LYS A 91 1.71 -3.67 13.22
C LYS A 91 2.28 -3.37 11.84
N ASP A 92 1.82 -4.09 10.80
CA ASP A 92 2.31 -3.89 9.44
C ASP A 92 1.84 -2.54 8.87
N LEU A 93 2.76 -1.80 8.25
CA LEU A 93 2.47 -0.46 7.74
C LEU A 93 1.54 -0.47 6.54
N ALA A 94 1.63 -1.47 5.65
CA ALA A 94 0.73 -1.59 4.51
C ALA A 94 -0.71 -1.88 4.98
N TRP A 95 -0.87 -2.78 5.95
CA TRP A 95 -2.16 -3.05 6.55
C TRP A 95 -2.75 -1.84 7.27
N ARG A 96 -1.94 -1.13 8.05
CA ARG A 96 -2.36 0.09 8.74
C ARG A 96 -2.75 1.20 7.77
N ALA A 97 -2.03 1.33 6.66
CA ALA A 97 -2.38 2.29 5.60
C ALA A 97 -3.75 1.95 4.97
N TYR A 98 -3.97 0.66 4.62
CA TYR A 98 -5.28 0.19 4.16
C TYR A 98 -6.40 0.54 5.16
N GLN A 99 -6.21 0.21 6.43
CA GLN A 99 -7.20 0.51 7.48
C GLN A 99 -7.46 2.02 7.63
N ALA A 100 -6.43 2.86 7.47
CA ALA A 100 -6.59 4.31 7.53
C ALA A 100 -7.49 4.82 6.39
N VAL A 101 -7.30 4.28 5.18
CA VAL A 101 -8.16 4.60 4.02
C VAL A 101 -9.59 4.14 4.26
N ALA A 102 -9.79 2.88 4.69
CA ALA A 102 -11.13 2.35 4.98
C ALA A 102 -11.89 3.20 5.99
N ARG A 103 -11.22 3.58 7.09
CA ARG A 103 -11.80 4.50 8.10
C ARG A 103 -12.14 5.88 7.51
N ARG A 104 -11.28 6.42 6.65
CA ARG A 104 -11.51 7.73 6.03
C ARG A 104 -12.68 7.73 5.06
N VAL A 105 -12.87 6.62 4.36
CA VAL A 105 -14.01 6.42 3.44
C VAL A 105 -15.31 6.13 4.20
N GLY A 106 -15.25 5.67 5.44
CA GLY A 106 -16.42 5.40 6.30
C GLY A 106 -17.23 4.19 5.87
N ARG A 107 -16.63 3.25 5.14
CA ARG A 107 -17.26 1.98 4.72
C ARG A 107 -16.24 0.88 4.60
N ASP A 108 -16.71 -0.37 4.66
CA ASP A 108 -15.87 -1.52 4.36
C ASP A 108 -15.39 -1.48 2.91
N LEU A 109 -14.12 -1.80 2.73
CA LEU A 109 -13.50 -1.93 1.41
C LEU A 109 -13.03 -3.38 1.25
N PRO A 110 -13.87 -4.27 0.72
CA PRO A 110 -13.47 -5.66 0.48
C PRO A 110 -12.25 -5.70 -0.45
N THR A 111 -11.08 -5.97 0.10
CA THR A 111 -9.81 -5.86 -0.62
C THR A 111 -8.85 -6.99 -0.19
N ALA A 112 -8.25 -7.65 -1.14
CA ALA A 112 -7.05 -8.45 -0.90
C ALA A 112 -5.84 -7.53 -1.02
N VAL A 113 -5.07 -7.43 0.07
CA VAL A 113 -3.82 -6.67 0.15
C VAL A 113 -2.68 -7.67 0.20
N GLY A 114 -1.89 -7.76 -0.85
CA GLY A 114 -0.74 -8.65 -0.95
C GLY A 114 0.56 -7.84 -0.92
N LEU A 115 1.48 -8.16 -0.02
CA LEU A 115 2.79 -7.52 0.07
C LEU A 115 3.89 -8.57 -0.08
N SER A 116 4.65 -8.48 -1.15
CA SER A 116 5.85 -9.27 -1.38
C SER A 116 7.09 -8.43 -1.08
N LYS A 117 7.79 -8.77 0.00
CA LYS A 117 8.93 -8.00 0.51
C LYS A 117 10.24 -8.44 -0.10
N ARG A 118 11.07 -7.47 -0.41
CA ARG A 118 12.48 -7.62 -0.79
C ARG A 118 13.38 -6.71 0.04
N ILE A 119 12.81 -5.63 0.60
CA ILE A 119 13.52 -4.69 1.48
C ILE A 119 13.64 -5.33 2.85
N PRO A 120 14.87 -5.56 3.38
CA PRO A 120 15.08 -6.13 4.70
C PRO A 120 14.47 -5.27 5.80
N THR A 121 13.94 -5.91 6.83
CA THR A 121 13.40 -5.21 8.00
C THR A 121 14.51 -4.56 8.81
N GLY A 122 14.23 -3.38 9.37
CA GLY A 122 15.19 -2.66 10.23
C GLY A 122 16.43 -2.13 9.51
N ALA A 123 16.50 -2.23 8.19
CA ALA A 123 17.65 -1.74 7.42
C ALA A 123 17.70 -0.21 7.26
N GLY A 124 16.66 0.50 7.69
CA GLY A 124 16.55 1.95 7.49
C GLY A 124 16.28 2.37 6.04
N LEU A 125 15.91 1.44 5.19
CA LEU A 125 15.73 1.63 3.75
C LEU A 125 14.28 1.92 3.33
N GLY A 126 13.35 1.77 4.21
CA GLY A 126 11.93 1.96 3.87
C GLY A 126 11.05 2.21 5.06
#